data_dcff0727b4336304129919a533143533
#
_entry.id   dcff0727b4336304129919a533143533
#
_cell.length_a   1.000
_cell.length_b   1.000
_cell.length_c   1.000
_cell.angle_alpha   90.00
_cell.angle_beta   90.00
_cell.angle_gamma   90.00
#
_symmetry.space_group_name_H-M   'P 1'
#
loop_
_entity.id
_entity.type
_entity.pdbx_description
1 polymer ?
#
loop_
_entity_poly.entity_id
_entity_poly.type
_entity_poly.pdbx_seq_one_letter_code
_entity_poly.pdbx_strand_id
1 'polypeptide(L)'
;MVKGKGAVVPPTATFMALYDNRENWHTGKKCPDEIGAVYPALNEIIGKTVALFENRYRSYATAMVLLSNVNVLGILNDIYAKVLEYCREKNIILLSESTELLGRIIDGSDTPFVYEKIGAKLDHYMLDEFQDTSSLQWRNFYPLLKNSLAEGHRNLMVGDVKQSIYRWRGSDWKILKEDIYSQFREDE
;
A
#
# COMPACT_ATOMS: atom_id res chain seq x y z
N MET A 1 -10.81 18.83 -6.10
CA MET A 1 -11.54 18.29 -7.26
C MET A 1 -11.54 19.35 -8.37
N VAL A 2 -10.70 19.19 -9.40
CA VAL A 2 -10.64 20.14 -10.51
C VAL A 2 -11.80 19.79 -11.44
N LYS A 3 -12.85 20.59 -11.43
CA LYS A 3 -13.91 20.54 -12.45
C LYS A 3 -13.39 21.23 -13.72
N GLY A 4 -12.55 20.53 -14.48
CA GLY A 4 -12.19 20.96 -15.84
C GLY A 4 -13.32 20.61 -16.81
N LYS A 5 -13.52 21.43 -17.86
CA LYS A 5 -14.36 21.08 -19.02
C LYS A 5 -13.86 19.73 -19.56
N GLY A 6 -14.68 18.68 -19.47
CA GLY A 6 -14.34 17.33 -19.91
C GLY A 6 -14.09 16.30 -18.80
N ALA A 7 -14.30 16.65 -17.53
CA ALA A 7 -14.19 15.65 -16.45
C ALA A 7 -15.28 14.57 -16.60
N VAL A 8 -14.87 13.32 -16.64
CA VAL A 8 -15.81 12.17 -16.59
C VAL A 8 -16.47 12.16 -15.22
N VAL A 9 -17.79 12.24 -15.20
CA VAL A 9 -18.60 12.23 -13.99
C VAL A 9 -19.22 10.84 -13.83
N PRO A 10 -19.23 10.27 -12.61
CA PRO A 10 -19.91 9.01 -12.35
C PRO A 10 -21.37 9.04 -12.80
N PRO A 11 -21.89 7.96 -13.39
CA PRO A 11 -23.31 7.84 -13.69
C PRO A 11 -24.15 8.09 -12.42
N THR A 12 -25.20 8.86 -12.56
CA THR A 12 -26.13 9.11 -11.42
C THR A 12 -26.96 7.87 -11.11
N ALA A 13 -27.48 7.77 -9.89
CA ALA A 13 -28.37 6.68 -9.50
C ALA A 13 -29.60 6.59 -10.46
N THR A 14 -30.12 7.73 -10.89
CA THR A 14 -31.23 7.79 -11.85
C THR A 14 -30.81 7.21 -13.19
N PHE A 15 -29.61 7.52 -13.69
CA PHE A 15 -29.10 6.95 -14.94
C PHE A 15 -28.89 5.43 -14.84
N MET A 16 -28.35 4.97 -13.72
CA MET A 16 -28.16 3.54 -13.47
C MET A 16 -29.49 2.79 -13.38
N ALA A 17 -30.53 3.40 -12.80
CA ALA A 17 -31.85 2.82 -12.70
C ALA A 17 -32.58 2.69 -14.07
N LEU A 18 -32.12 3.34 -15.13
CA LEU A 18 -32.64 3.16 -16.49
C LEU A 18 -32.14 1.86 -17.14
N TYR A 19 -30.96 1.37 -16.71
CA TYR A 19 -30.37 0.17 -17.29
C TYR A 19 -31.20 -1.07 -16.90
N ASP A 20 -31.56 -1.84 -17.92
CA ASP A 20 -32.32 -3.08 -17.82
C ASP A 20 -33.71 -2.95 -17.16
N ASN A 21 -34.25 -1.71 -17.11
CA ASN A 21 -35.55 -1.43 -16.53
C ASN A 21 -36.36 -0.47 -17.40
N ARG A 22 -37.18 -1.04 -18.31
CA ARG A 22 -38.00 -0.29 -19.23
C ARG A 22 -39.00 0.64 -18.56
N GLU A 23 -39.50 0.27 -17.36
CA GLU A 23 -40.52 1.03 -16.64
C GLU A 23 -39.99 2.39 -16.16
N ASN A 24 -38.73 2.51 -15.93
CA ASN A 24 -38.08 3.75 -15.49
C ASN A 24 -37.89 4.80 -16.60
N TRP A 25 -38.21 4.45 -17.86
CA TRP A 25 -38.04 5.35 -19.04
C TRP A 25 -39.20 6.31 -19.26
N HIS A 26 -40.29 6.18 -18.50
CA HIS A 26 -41.43 7.05 -18.55
C HIS A 26 -42.06 7.27 -17.19
N THR A 27 -42.84 8.35 -17.04
CA THR A 27 -43.53 8.73 -15.81
C THR A 27 -45.02 8.43 -15.82
N GLY A 28 -45.55 7.94 -16.94
CA GLY A 28 -46.97 7.62 -17.09
C GLY A 28 -47.33 6.17 -16.70
N LYS A 29 -48.62 5.86 -16.63
CA LYS A 29 -49.12 4.52 -16.33
C LYS A 29 -48.88 3.47 -17.43
N LYS A 30 -48.68 3.92 -18.70
CA LYS A 30 -48.37 3.06 -19.85
C LYS A 30 -47.11 3.57 -20.53
N CYS A 31 -46.20 2.66 -20.89
CA CYS A 31 -45.07 2.98 -21.72
C CYS A 31 -45.53 3.29 -23.16
N PRO A 32 -45.21 4.47 -23.73
CA PRO A 32 -45.52 4.76 -25.10
C PRO A 32 -44.86 3.76 -26.06
N ASP A 33 -45.54 3.45 -27.19
CA ASP A 33 -45.03 2.50 -28.17
C ASP A 33 -43.69 2.98 -28.79
N GLU A 34 -43.53 4.28 -28.92
CA GLU A 34 -42.28 4.90 -29.41
C GLU A 34 -41.08 4.58 -28.52
N ILE A 35 -41.26 4.58 -27.19
CA ILE A 35 -40.21 4.17 -26.25
C ILE A 35 -39.93 2.68 -26.43
N GLY A 36 -40.96 1.86 -26.63
CA GLY A 36 -40.80 0.43 -26.87
C GLY A 36 -39.92 0.11 -28.09
N ALA A 37 -40.03 0.90 -29.13
CA ALA A 37 -39.25 0.73 -30.37
C ALA A 37 -37.77 1.07 -30.19
N VAL A 38 -37.43 2.10 -29.39
CA VAL A 38 -36.05 2.59 -29.23
C VAL A 38 -35.35 1.97 -28.00
N TYR A 39 -36.10 1.44 -27.05
CA TYR A 39 -35.58 0.89 -25.79
C TYR A 39 -34.41 -0.12 -25.97
N PRO A 40 -34.52 -1.15 -26.85
CA PRO A 40 -33.47 -2.15 -26.99
C PRO A 40 -32.12 -1.55 -27.39
N ALA A 41 -32.13 -0.65 -28.36
CA ALA A 41 -30.91 0.00 -28.87
C ALA A 41 -30.29 0.94 -27.82
N LEU A 42 -31.12 1.72 -27.14
CA LEU A 42 -30.62 2.63 -26.09
C LEU A 42 -30.20 1.89 -24.85
N ASN A 43 -30.87 0.81 -24.44
CA ASN A 43 -30.48 -0.01 -23.33
C ASN A 43 -29.10 -0.68 -23.56
N GLU A 44 -28.83 -1.14 -24.77
CA GLU A 44 -27.51 -1.65 -25.15
C GLU A 44 -26.42 -0.57 -25.02
N ILE A 45 -26.70 0.66 -25.44
CA ILE A 45 -25.75 1.78 -25.31
C ILE A 45 -25.51 2.11 -23.82
N ILE A 46 -26.56 2.15 -23.01
CA ILE A 46 -26.45 2.39 -21.57
C ILE A 46 -25.61 1.27 -20.93
N GLY A 47 -25.87 0.01 -21.24
CA GLY A 47 -25.11 -1.12 -20.73
C GLY A 47 -23.62 -1.04 -21.08
N LYS A 48 -23.29 -0.72 -22.33
CA LYS A 48 -21.90 -0.50 -22.76
C LYS A 48 -21.25 0.67 -22.01
N THR A 49 -22.00 1.75 -21.77
CA THR A 49 -21.51 2.93 -21.05
C THR A 49 -21.23 2.62 -19.58
N VAL A 50 -22.14 1.91 -18.92
CA VAL A 50 -21.98 1.47 -17.54
C VAL A 50 -20.77 0.54 -17.41
N ALA A 51 -20.68 -0.49 -18.25
CA ALA A 51 -19.57 -1.42 -18.24
C ALA A 51 -18.22 -0.74 -18.51
N LEU A 52 -18.17 0.22 -19.43
CA LEU A 52 -16.96 1.00 -19.71
C LEU A 52 -16.58 1.84 -18.49
N PHE A 53 -17.55 2.47 -17.84
CA PHE A 53 -17.30 3.25 -16.62
C PHE A 53 -16.77 2.36 -15.50
N GLU A 54 -17.42 1.27 -15.16
CA GLU A 54 -17.00 0.35 -14.09
C GLU A 54 -15.59 -0.19 -14.31
N ASN A 55 -15.27 -0.58 -15.54
CA ASN A 55 -13.97 -1.18 -15.86
C ASN A 55 -12.82 -0.15 -16.01
N ARG A 56 -13.10 1.09 -16.40
CA ARG A 56 -12.06 2.06 -16.79
C ARG A 56 -11.97 3.29 -15.92
N TYR A 57 -13.03 3.64 -15.18
CA TYR A 57 -13.06 4.89 -14.41
C TYR A 57 -11.94 4.99 -13.38
N ARG A 58 -11.63 3.90 -12.68
CA ARG A 58 -10.55 3.90 -11.67
C ARG A 58 -9.20 4.24 -12.31
N SER A 59 -8.87 3.61 -13.42
CA SER A 59 -7.62 3.88 -14.14
C SER A 59 -7.57 5.32 -14.68
N TYR A 60 -8.69 5.81 -15.23
CA TYR A 60 -8.80 7.20 -15.67
C TYR A 60 -8.60 8.19 -14.51
N ALA A 61 -9.29 8.01 -13.41
CA ALA A 61 -9.18 8.87 -12.24
C ALA A 61 -7.75 8.88 -11.67
N THR A 62 -7.10 7.72 -11.59
CA THR A 62 -5.69 7.60 -11.19
C THR A 62 -4.76 8.35 -12.14
N ALA A 63 -4.94 8.18 -13.45
CA ALA A 63 -4.13 8.87 -14.45
C ALA A 63 -4.30 10.40 -14.35
N MET A 64 -5.52 10.89 -14.12
CA MET A 64 -5.78 12.32 -13.95
C MET A 64 -5.09 12.90 -12.72
N VAL A 65 -5.09 12.16 -11.58
CA VAL A 65 -4.38 12.58 -10.36
C VAL A 65 -2.87 12.59 -10.61
N LEU A 66 -2.32 11.57 -11.26
CA LEU A 66 -0.89 11.52 -11.59
C LEU A 66 -0.48 12.68 -12.49
N LEU A 67 -1.24 12.92 -13.58
CA LEU A 67 -0.96 14.02 -14.51
C LEU A 67 -1.03 15.40 -13.85
N SER A 68 -1.97 15.60 -12.91
CA SER A 68 -2.07 16.87 -12.18
C SER A 68 -0.89 17.13 -11.23
N ASN A 69 -0.17 16.10 -10.85
CA ASN A 69 0.96 16.18 -9.90
C ASN A 69 2.33 15.86 -10.52
N VAL A 70 2.39 15.59 -11.83
CA VAL A 70 3.63 15.13 -12.48
C VAL A 70 4.81 16.08 -12.29
N ASN A 71 4.56 17.38 -12.37
CA ASN A 71 5.60 18.39 -12.17
C ASN A 71 6.10 18.42 -10.72
N VAL A 72 5.19 18.27 -9.75
CA VAL A 72 5.55 18.20 -8.32
C VAL A 72 6.38 16.93 -8.04
N LEU A 73 5.97 15.81 -8.61
CA LEU A 73 6.72 14.55 -8.49
C LEU A 73 8.11 14.66 -9.13
N GLY A 74 8.22 15.33 -10.28
CA GLY A 74 9.50 15.61 -10.94
C GLY A 74 10.43 16.43 -10.04
N ILE A 75 9.95 17.55 -9.49
CA ILE A 75 10.74 18.40 -8.59
C ILE A 75 11.17 17.64 -7.33
N LEU A 76 10.28 16.84 -6.74
CA LEU A 76 10.63 16.03 -5.58
C LEU A 76 11.74 15.03 -5.89
N ASN A 77 11.68 14.39 -7.07
CA ASN A 77 12.72 13.47 -7.50
C ASN A 77 14.07 14.18 -7.69
N ASP A 78 14.07 15.36 -8.29
CA ASP A 78 15.28 16.15 -8.48
C ASP A 78 15.89 16.62 -7.13
N ILE A 79 15.03 17.04 -6.19
CA ILE A 79 15.46 17.39 -4.83
C ILE A 79 16.10 16.17 -4.16
N TYR A 80 15.44 15.02 -4.22
CA TYR A 80 15.94 13.78 -3.63
C TYR A 80 17.30 13.37 -4.23
N ALA A 81 17.44 13.44 -5.55
CA ALA A 81 18.71 13.17 -6.21
C ALA A 81 19.83 14.10 -5.72
N LYS A 82 19.54 15.40 -5.55
CA LYS A 82 20.50 16.37 -5.01
C LYS A 82 20.86 16.13 -3.54
N VAL A 83 19.90 15.70 -2.73
CA VAL A 83 20.15 15.30 -1.34
C VAL A 83 21.10 14.11 -1.29
N LEU A 84 20.89 13.09 -2.12
CA LEU A 84 21.78 11.92 -2.20
C LEU A 84 23.19 12.29 -2.66
N GLU A 85 23.31 13.18 -3.66
CA GLU A 85 24.59 13.71 -4.13
C GLU A 85 25.34 14.40 -2.97
N TYR A 86 24.67 15.30 -2.25
CA TYR A 86 25.23 15.98 -1.09
C TYR A 86 25.64 15.01 0.03
N CYS A 87 24.83 14.00 0.30
CA CYS A 87 25.14 12.97 1.30
C CYS A 87 26.43 12.22 0.94
N ARG A 88 26.63 11.88 -0.34
CA ARG A 88 27.86 11.22 -0.82
C ARG A 88 29.07 12.13 -0.70
N GLU A 89 28.96 13.40 -1.10
CA GLU A 89 30.08 14.37 -1.00
C GLU A 89 30.52 14.60 0.46
N LYS A 90 29.57 14.56 1.40
CA LYS A 90 29.83 14.81 2.82
C LYS A 90 30.09 13.54 3.63
N ASN A 91 30.02 12.35 3.02
CA ASN A 91 30.11 11.06 3.71
C ASN A 91 29.11 10.93 4.88
N ILE A 92 27.86 11.39 4.66
CA ILE A 92 26.76 11.26 5.63
C ILE A 92 25.69 10.32 5.08
N ILE A 93 24.97 9.68 5.97
CA ILE A 93 23.85 8.78 5.66
C ILE A 93 22.59 9.38 6.27
N LEU A 94 21.49 9.42 5.49
CA LEU A 94 20.20 9.80 6.02
C LEU A 94 19.69 8.71 6.96
N LEU A 95 19.18 9.11 8.12
CA LEU A 95 18.62 8.18 9.09
C LEU A 95 17.45 7.37 8.49
N SER A 96 16.69 7.96 7.58
CA SER A 96 15.60 7.27 6.87
C SER A 96 16.09 6.14 5.95
N GLU A 97 17.33 6.17 5.49
CA GLU A 97 17.91 5.14 4.61
C GLU A 97 18.71 4.07 5.38
N SER A 98 19.02 4.33 6.66
CA SER A 98 19.84 3.43 7.47
C SER A 98 19.24 2.02 7.56
N THR A 99 17.93 1.91 7.71
CA THR A 99 17.23 0.61 7.82
C THR A 99 17.29 -0.18 6.50
N GLU A 100 17.16 0.50 5.36
CA GLU A 100 17.28 -0.12 4.04
C GLU A 100 18.72 -0.55 3.74
N LEU A 101 19.69 0.29 4.11
CA LEU A 101 21.11 -0.04 3.96
C LEU A 101 21.48 -1.26 4.81
N LEU A 102 21.01 -1.33 6.05
CA LEU A 102 21.19 -2.50 6.90
C LEU A 102 20.55 -3.75 6.28
N GLY A 103 19.35 -3.64 5.73
CA GLY A 103 18.67 -4.73 5.04
C GLY A 103 19.50 -5.29 3.87
N ARG A 104 20.09 -4.44 3.06
CA ARG A 104 20.96 -4.84 1.93
C ARG A 104 22.23 -5.56 2.41
N ILE A 105 22.75 -5.21 3.58
CA ILE A 105 23.92 -5.86 4.16
C ILE A 105 23.55 -7.22 4.74
N ILE A 106 22.37 -7.34 5.35
CA ILE A 106 21.90 -8.57 6.01
C ILE A 106 21.36 -9.58 5.00
N ASP A 107 20.66 -9.15 3.94
CA ASP A 107 19.99 -10.00 2.94
C ASP A 107 20.91 -10.96 2.16
N GLY A 108 22.20 -10.78 2.20
CA GLY A 108 23.17 -11.62 1.48
C GLY A 108 24.13 -12.36 2.42
N SER A 109 23.95 -12.25 3.74
CA SER A 109 24.90 -12.79 4.70
C SER A 109 24.21 -13.64 5.78
N ASP A 110 24.89 -14.70 6.18
CA ASP A 110 24.50 -15.45 7.37
C ASP A 110 24.53 -14.54 8.62
N THR A 111 23.63 -14.77 9.55
CA THR A 111 23.53 -14.05 10.83
C THR A 111 24.89 -13.79 11.53
N PRO A 112 25.87 -14.70 11.48
CA PRO A 112 27.20 -14.49 12.05
C PRO A 112 27.92 -13.23 11.60
N PHE A 113 27.68 -12.75 10.36
CA PHE A 113 28.32 -11.53 9.83
C PHE A 113 27.97 -10.27 10.64
N VAL A 114 26.72 -10.15 11.12
CA VAL A 114 26.31 -8.99 11.92
C VAL A 114 27.04 -8.98 13.25
N TYR A 115 27.18 -10.13 13.89
CA TYR A 115 27.90 -10.27 15.16
C TYR A 115 29.41 -10.02 15.00
N GLU A 116 29.99 -10.48 13.90
CA GLU A 116 31.40 -10.21 13.58
C GLU A 116 31.65 -8.71 13.44
N LYS A 117 30.73 -7.98 12.79
CA LYS A 117 30.86 -6.51 12.61
C LYS A 117 30.63 -5.72 13.89
N ILE A 118 29.71 -6.16 14.74
CA ILE A 118 29.41 -5.51 16.02
C ILE A 118 30.48 -5.87 17.07
N GLY A 119 31.17 -7.00 16.90
CA GLY A 119 32.15 -7.51 17.85
C GLY A 119 31.54 -8.06 19.16
N ALA A 120 30.22 -8.25 19.20
CA ALA A 120 29.52 -8.81 20.33
C ALA A 120 28.33 -9.67 19.85
N LYS A 121 28.18 -10.84 20.43
CA LYS A 121 27.02 -11.70 20.23
C LYS A 121 25.97 -11.40 21.30
N LEU A 122 24.72 -11.28 20.88
CA LEU A 122 23.59 -11.11 21.79
C LEU A 122 22.80 -12.43 21.84
N ASP A 123 22.64 -12.96 23.05
CA ASP A 123 21.97 -14.23 23.27
C ASP A 123 20.45 -14.06 23.44
N HIS A 124 20.01 -12.95 24.00
CA HIS A 124 18.60 -12.68 24.29
C HIS A 124 18.19 -11.31 23.75
N TYR A 125 17.02 -11.26 23.11
CA TYR A 125 16.44 -10.03 22.60
C TYR A 125 15.17 -9.67 23.37
N MET A 126 15.06 -8.42 23.76
CA MET A 126 13.86 -7.85 24.36
C MET A 126 13.43 -6.66 23.49
N LEU A 127 12.35 -6.82 22.75
CA LEU A 127 11.80 -5.81 21.85
C LEU A 127 10.51 -5.28 22.47
N ASP A 128 10.50 -3.99 22.79
CA ASP A 128 9.33 -3.28 23.31
C ASP A 128 8.68 -2.42 22.22
N GLU A 129 7.45 -1.99 22.44
CA GLU A 129 6.65 -1.19 21.51
C GLU A 129 6.60 -1.79 20.09
N PHE A 130 6.52 -3.11 20.03
CA PHE A 130 6.69 -3.85 18.79
C PHE A 130 5.64 -3.51 17.73
N GLN A 131 4.45 -3.01 18.11
CA GLN A 131 3.39 -2.55 17.18
C GLN A 131 3.84 -1.40 16.28
N ASP A 132 4.92 -0.69 16.65
CA ASP A 132 5.47 0.43 15.88
C ASP A 132 6.61 0.00 14.94
N THR A 133 6.92 -1.29 14.91
CA THR A 133 7.95 -1.87 14.04
C THR A 133 7.48 -1.89 12.59
N SER A 134 8.31 -1.41 11.67
CA SER A 134 8.05 -1.54 10.24
C SER A 134 8.45 -2.91 9.71
N SER A 135 7.85 -3.34 8.58
CA SER A 135 8.21 -4.61 7.92
C SER A 135 9.69 -4.68 7.57
N LEU A 136 10.31 -3.55 7.22
CA LEU A 136 11.74 -3.50 6.92
C LEU A 136 12.61 -3.67 8.17
N GLN A 137 12.23 -3.07 9.29
CA GLN A 137 12.91 -3.28 10.57
C GLN A 137 12.77 -4.73 11.03
N TRP A 138 11.55 -5.30 10.93
CA TRP A 138 11.31 -6.69 11.27
C TRP A 138 12.18 -7.64 10.47
N ARG A 139 12.27 -7.45 9.15
CA ARG A 139 13.13 -8.23 8.27
C ARG A 139 14.60 -8.23 8.70
N ASN A 140 15.07 -7.11 9.25
CA ASN A 140 16.44 -7.01 9.77
C ASN A 140 16.62 -7.72 11.13
N PHE A 141 15.60 -7.71 11.99
CA PHE A 141 15.65 -8.38 13.30
C PHE A 141 15.37 -9.87 13.25
N TYR A 142 14.51 -10.31 12.33
CA TYR A 142 14.07 -11.70 12.24
C TYR A 142 15.21 -12.73 12.20
N PRO A 143 16.26 -12.58 11.37
CA PRO A 143 17.39 -13.52 11.35
C PRO A 143 18.12 -13.61 12.67
N LEU A 144 18.25 -12.50 13.40
CA LEU A 144 18.92 -12.45 14.71
C LEU A 144 18.13 -13.21 15.77
N LEU A 145 16.80 -12.99 15.81
CA LEU A 145 15.93 -13.72 16.72
C LEU A 145 15.89 -15.22 16.40
N LYS A 146 15.78 -15.56 15.10
CA LYS A 146 15.77 -16.95 14.65
C LYS A 146 17.05 -17.69 15.07
N ASN A 147 18.22 -17.06 14.89
CA ASN A 147 19.49 -17.62 15.32
C ASN A 147 19.56 -17.79 16.85
N SER A 148 19.13 -16.79 17.61
CA SER A 148 19.06 -16.86 19.08
C SER A 148 18.17 -18.02 19.56
N LEU A 149 17.00 -18.21 18.94
CA LEU A 149 16.10 -19.31 19.26
C LEU A 149 16.70 -20.68 18.89
N ALA A 150 17.34 -20.79 17.74
CA ALA A 150 18.01 -22.02 17.31
C ALA A 150 19.14 -22.46 18.25
N GLU A 151 19.75 -21.52 18.96
CA GLU A 151 20.74 -21.78 20.01
C GLU A 151 20.14 -22.07 21.40
N GLY A 152 18.79 -22.09 21.49
CA GLY A 152 18.07 -22.38 22.74
C GLY A 152 17.88 -21.18 23.67
N HIS A 153 18.14 -19.96 23.19
CA HIS A 153 17.94 -18.75 23.98
C HIS A 153 16.49 -18.26 23.94
N ARG A 154 16.07 -17.49 24.93
CA ARG A 154 14.72 -16.96 25.06
C ARG A 154 14.67 -15.49 24.64
N ASN A 155 13.69 -15.12 23.86
CA ASN A 155 13.43 -13.75 23.40
C ASN A 155 12.06 -13.27 23.90
N LEU A 156 11.91 -11.97 24.08
CA LEU A 156 10.66 -11.34 24.51
C LEU A 156 10.30 -10.22 23.55
N MET A 157 9.08 -10.27 23.04
CA MET A 157 8.48 -9.18 22.26
C MET A 157 7.24 -8.68 22.99
N VAL A 158 7.17 -7.37 23.22
CA VAL A 158 6.08 -6.71 23.93
C VAL A 158 5.47 -5.64 23.02
N GLY A 159 4.16 -5.58 22.98
CA GLY A 159 3.44 -4.58 22.18
C GLY A 159 1.93 -4.72 22.29
N ASP A 160 1.22 -3.64 21.99
CA ASP A 160 -0.24 -3.62 21.92
C ASP A 160 -0.69 -3.12 20.55
N VAL A 161 -1.29 -4.00 19.75
CA VAL A 161 -1.82 -3.70 18.41
C VAL A 161 -2.75 -2.48 18.41
N LYS A 162 -3.49 -2.24 19.49
CA LYS A 162 -4.42 -1.11 19.60
C LYS A 162 -3.71 0.24 19.79
N GLN A 163 -2.45 0.22 20.17
CA GLN A 163 -1.62 1.42 20.34
C GLN A 163 -0.82 1.78 19.08
N SER A 164 -0.91 1.00 18.00
CA SER A 164 -0.23 1.28 16.74
C SER A 164 -0.80 2.53 16.07
N ILE A 165 -0.05 3.63 16.08
CA ILE A 165 -0.44 4.92 15.48
C ILE A 165 0.54 5.41 14.42
N TYR A 166 1.68 4.72 14.21
CA TYR A 166 2.77 5.15 13.32
C TYR A 166 2.74 4.49 11.94
N ARG A 167 1.55 4.11 11.43
CA ARG A 167 1.40 3.53 10.08
C ARG A 167 1.95 4.43 8.97
N TRP A 168 1.88 5.73 9.14
CA TRP A 168 2.45 6.72 8.21
C TRP A 168 3.98 6.69 8.15
N ARG A 169 4.65 6.09 9.15
CA ARG A 169 6.10 5.83 9.17
C ARG A 169 6.45 4.41 8.72
N GLY A 170 5.47 3.65 8.22
CA GLY A 170 5.65 2.28 7.73
C GLY A 170 5.54 1.19 8.80
N SER A 171 5.11 1.52 10.03
CA SER A 171 4.80 0.47 11.02
C SER A 171 3.63 -0.39 10.56
N ASP A 172 3.72 -1.67 10.81
CA ASP A 172 2.67 -2.63 10.47
C ASP A 172 2.35 -3.54 11.68
N TRP A 173 1.24 -3.24 12.34
CA TRP A 173 0.76 -4.00 13.48
C TRP A 173 0.42 -5.47 13.16
N LYS A 174 0.25 -5.81 11.87
CA LYS A 174 -0.01 -7.19 11.44
C LYS A 174 1.17 -8.10 11.73
N ILE A 175 2.38 -7.56 11.71
CA ILE A 175 3.59 -8.31 12.05
C ILE A 175 3.43 -8.90 13.45
N LEU A 176 3.03 -8.10 14.44
CA LEU A 176 2.81 -8.56 15.80
C LEU A 176 1.63 -9.55 15.91
N LYS A 177 0.54 -9.31 15.17
CA LYS A 177 -0.68 -10.10 15.28
C LYS A 177 -0.65 -11.41 14.52
N GLU A 178 -0.01 -11.42 13.35
CA GLU A 178 -0.14 -12.49 12.35
C GLU A 178 1.22 -13.11 11.99
N ASP A 179 2.19 -12.29 11.58
CA ASP A 179 3.42 -12.78 10.96
C ASP A 179 4.33 -13.52 11.94
N ILE A 180 4.47 -13.01 13.17
CA ILE A 180 5.32 -13.66 14.21
C ILE A 180 4.83 -15.07 14.47
N TYR A 181 3.53 -15.24 14.67
CA TYR A 181 2.97 -16.56 14.97
C TYR A 181 3.13 -17.54 13.80
N SER A 182 3.03 -17.09 12.57
CA SER A 182 3.24 -17.96 11.41
C SER A 182 4.71 -18.33 11.23
N GLN A 183 5.61 -17.36 11.35
CA GLN A 183 7.04 -17.55 11.09
C GLN A 183 7.75 -18.42 12.14
N PHE A 184 7.33 -18.39 13.41
CA PHE A 184 7.95 -19.18 14.47
C PHE A 184 7.21 -20.50 14.80
N ARG A 185 6.01 -20.73 14.26
CA ARG A 185 5.33 -22.04 14.37
C ARG A 185 5.84 -23.08 13.38
N GLU A 186 6.42 -22.67 12.28
CA GLU A 186 6.98 -23.58 11.26
C GLU A 186 8.33 -24.17 11.70
N ASP A 187 8.94 -23.62 12.76
CA ASP A 187 10.25 -24.02 13.27
C ASP A 187 10.14 -24.93 14.54
N GLU A 188 8.92 -25.30 15.01
CA GLU A 188 8.67 -26.32 16.04
C GLU A 188 8.40 -27.71 15.43
#